data_116c91cf319825b8d618009e86cb4e6e
#
_entry.id   116c91cf319825b8d618009e86cb4e6e
#
_cell.length_a   1.000
_cell.length_b   1.000
_cell.length_c   1.000
_cell.angle_alpha   90.00
_cell.angle_beta   90.00
_cell.angle_gamma   90.00
#
_symmetry.space_group_name_H-M   'P 1'
#
loop_
_entity.id
_entity.type
_entity.pdbx_description
1 polymer ?
#
loop_
_entity_poly.entity_id
_entity_poly.type
_entity_poly.pdbx_seq_one_letter_code
_entity_poly.pdbx_strand_id
1 'polypeptide(L)'
;MQRAASQNYVKKNNRFTVRVQTSKYCDPDQRSVYQARTLSARYTEDTIESNLVSKMVPIIIVHGGAGDIPDGRVKGKLDGMKVAVTAGHKILMKGGSALDAVEAAVVAMEEDENFNAGYGSVLTLRGEVEMEASIMRGQDLNVGGVTLVKEFLHPISIAHKVLMDSPHSLLGGEGAKLFALEKGFKPIPPESLISENAKRALERFLKHGEFGRTEIGPKDEGGVGTVGAVAIDSQGHIAAATSTGGMSGKAVGRIGDTPQIGSGTYADDHIGGVSTTGHGESILKYCLAHSIIKLMENGTDANTATTMAVNGMTSRLHNTAGAITLSKNGEVGVHFSSNRMSWAYIRDGQIIYGINPGENFCETYEPEK
;
A
#
# COMPACT_ATOMS: atom_id res chain seq x y z
N MET A 1 -16.66 -29.73 -1.08
CA MET A 1 -16.95 -29.69 0.38
C MET A 1 -15.67 -30.04 1.12
N GLN A 2 -14.91 -29.05 1.56
CA GLN A 2 -13.75 -29.22 2.43
C GLN A 2 -14.25 -29.37 3.87
N ARG A 3 -13.96 -30.49 4.52
CA ARG A 3 -14.17 -30.62 5.97
C ARG A 3 -12.87 -30.27 6.69
N ALA A 4 -12.97 -29.30 7.60
CA ALA A 4 -11.89 -28.88 8.48
C ALA A 4 -11.41 -30.06 9.36
N ALA A 5 -10.09 -30.12 9.57
CA ALA A 5 -9.49 -31.05 10.52
C ALA A 5 -9.77 -30.52 11.94
N SER A 6 -10.44 -31.33 12.78
CA SER A 6 -10.64 -31.02 14.18
C SER A 6 -9.40 -31.42 14.99
N GLN A 7 -8.78 -30.47 15.69
CA GLN A 7 -7.74 -30.73 16.69
C GLN A 7 -8.39 -30.89 18.06
N ASN A 8 -8.20 -32.03 18.71
CA ASN A 8 -8.63 -32.26 20.09
C ASN A 8 -7.42 -32.19 21.03
N TYR A 9 -7.47 -31.29 22.00
CA TYR A 9 -6.47 -31.11 23.04
C TYR A 9 -6.91 -31.82 24.32
N VAL A 10 -6.05 -32.64 24.92
CA VAL A 10 -6.29 -33.24 26.24
C VAL A 10 -5.16 -32.83 27.17
N LYS A 11 -5.46 -32.09 28.23
CA LYS A 11 -4.53 -31.71 29.29
C LYS A 11 -4.54 -32.78 30.39
N LYS A 12 -3.39 -33.34 30.71
CA LYS A 12 -3.19 -34.21 31.87
C LYS A 12 -1.77 -33.96 32.46
N ASN A 13 -1.71 -33.50 33.69
CA ASN A 13 -0.49 -33.27 34.46
C ASN A 13 0.55 -32.38 33.74
N ASN A 14 0.19 -31.15 33.41
CA ASN A 14 1.05 -30.16 32.69
C ASN A 14 1.74 -30.70 31.42
N ARG A 15 1.09 -31.64 30.73
CA ARG A 15 1.54 -32.18 29.43
C ARG A 15 0.41 -32.11 28.43
N PHE A 16 0.72 -31.66 27.22
CA PHE A 16 -0.24 -31.61 26.11
C PHE A 16 0.07 -32.75 25.12
N THR A 17 -0.96 -33.43 24.68
CA THR A 17 -0.87 -34.43 23.60
C THR A 17 -1.73 -33.93 22.43
N VAL A 18 -1.11 -33.73 21.27
CA VAL A 18 -1.81 -33.35 20.02
C VAL A 18 -2.12 -34.63 19.24
N ARG A 19 -3.38 -34.89 18.97
CA ARG A 19 -3.80 -35.92 18.03
C ARG A 19 -4.16 -35.26 16.69
N VAL A 20 -3.37 -35.55 15.65
CA VAL A 20 -3.69 -35.14 14.28
C VAL A 20 -4.37 -36.31 13.59
N GLN A 21 -5.62 -36.14 13.21
CA GLN A 21 -6.34 -37.09 12.37
C GLN A 21 -6.28 -36.61 10.93
N THR A 22 -5.53 -37.31 10.08
CA THR A 22 -5.54 -37.08 8.63
C THR A 22 -6.50 -38.07 7.97
N SER A 23 -7.55 -37.56 7.32
CA SER A 23 -8.41 -38.38 6.45
C SER A 23 -8.00 -38.19 4.98
N LYS A 24 -7.63 -39.28 4.31
CA LYS A 24 -7.57 -39.33 2.85
C LYS A 24 -8.89 -39.93 2.32
N TYR A 25 -9.44 -39.34 1.29
CA TYR A 25 -10.54 -39.94 0.56
C TYR A 25 -10.06 -41.24 -0.13
N CYS A 26 -10.82 -42.29 0.02
CA CYS A 26 -10.66 -43.54 -0.73
C CYS A 26 -11.91 -43.84 -1.58
N ASP A 27 -11.63 -44.39 -2.76
CA ASP A 27 -12.57 -45.02 -3.68
C ASP A 27 -13.36 -46.18 -3.00
N PRO A 28 -14.67 -46.37 -3.30
CA PRO A 28 -15.55 -47.27 -2.55
C PRO A 28 -15.17 -48.77 -2.56
N ASP A 29 -14.22 -49.21 -3.37
CA ASP A 29 -13.95 -50.65 -3.57
C ASP A 29 -12.62 -51.18 -3.01
N GLN A 30 -11.84 -50.39 -2.27
CA GLN A 30 -10.63 -50.95 -1.63
C GLN A 30 -10.58 -50.67 -0.12
N ARG A 31 -10.65 -51.76 0.66
CA ARG A 31 -10.43 -51.74 2.12
C ARG A 31 -8.94 -51.51 2.41
N SER A 32 -8.57 -50.31 2.83
CA SER A 32 -7.25 -50.06 3.40
C SER A 32 -7.37 -49.84 4.92
N VAL A 33 -6.61 -50.62 5.67
CA VAL A 33 -6.49 -50.54 7.13
C VAL A 33 -5.47 -49.42 7.43
N TYR A 34 -5.89 -48.39 8.17
CA TYR A 34 -5.01 -47.32 8.65
C TYR A 34 -4.54 -47.60 10.07
N GLN A 35 -3.22 -47.69 10.24
CA GLN A 35 -2.60 -47.59 11.56
C GLN A 35 -2.43 -46.13 11.94
N ALA A 36 -3.13 -45.70 12.99
CA ALA A 36 -2.90 -44.40 13.59
C ALA A 36 -1.56 -44.39 14.33
N ARG A 37 -0.56 -43.68 13.82
CA ARG A 37 0.69 -43.42 14.60
C ARG A 37 0.44 -42.28 15.54
N THR A 38 0.53 -42.55 16.85
CA THR A 38 0.53 -41.51 17.88
C THR A 38 1.96 -40.96 18.00
N LEU A 39 2.21 -39.75 17.52
CA LEU A 39 3.43 -39.03 17.79
C LEU A 39 3.23 -38.28 19.12
N SER A 40 3.89 -38.73 20.19
CA SER A 40 3.94 -38.03 21.47
C SER A 40 5.19 -37.15 21.52
N ALA A 41 5.05 -35.85 21.34
CA ALA A 41 6.07 -34.88 21.66
C ALA A 41 5.80 -34.31 23.07
N ARG A 42 6.85 -34.22 23.89
CA ARG A 42 6.79 -33.62 25.23
C ARG A 42 7.21 -32.15 25.09
N TYR A 43 6.28 -31.23 25.33
CA TYR A 43 6.56 -29.79 25.35
C TYR A 43 6.27 -29.25 26.77
N THR A 44 7.13 -28.37 27.27
CA THR A 44 6.85 -27.53 28.45
C THR A 44 6.03 -26.29 28.00
N GLU A 45 5.30 -25.66 28.92
CA GLU A 45 4.53 -24.44 28.60
C GLU A 45 5.41 -23.38 27.94
N ASP A 46 6.63 -23.16 28.42
CA ASP A 46 7.59 -22.22 27.83
C ASP A 46 8.02 -22.61 26.40
N THR A 47 8.08 -23.91 26.08
CA THR A 47 8.44 -24.40 24.75
C THR A 47 7.25 -24.31 23.77
N ILE A 48 6.04 -24.35 24.29
CA ILE A 48 4.82 -24.18 23.48
C ILE A 48 4.63 -22.69 23.13
N GLU A 49 4.82 -21.79 24.08
CA GLU A 49 4.74 -20.34 23.82
C GLU A 49 5.86 -19.86 22.88
N SER A 50 7.09 -20.36 23.02
CA SER A 50 8.20 -20.00 22.12
C SER A 50 8.10 -20.58 20.70
N ASN A 51 7.39 -21.68 20.50
CA ASN A 51 7.20 -22.33 19.18
C ASN A 51 5.86 -22.05 18.53
N LEU A 52 4.89 -21.43 19.22
CA LEU A 52 3.58 -21.05 18.69
C LEU A 52 3.48 -19.60 18.19
N VAL A 53 4.51 -18.79 18.41
CA VAL A 53 4.68 -17.56 17.66
C VAL A 53 5.13 -17.99 16.26
N SER A 54 4.22 -18.35 15.38
CA SER A 54 4.52 -18.46 13.96
C SER A 54 5.12 -17.12 13.57
N LYS A 55 6.44 -17.12 13.30
CA LYS A 55 7.16 -15.91 12.93
C LYS A 55 6.40 -15.30 11.75
N MET A 56 5.86 -14.11 11.94
CA MET A 56 5.12 -13.43 10.88
C MET A 56 6.03 -13.35 9.66
N VAL A 57 5.57 -13.82 8.51
CA VAL A 57 6.30 -13.69 7.25
C VAL A 57 6.14 -12.23 6.81
N PRO A 58 7.23 -11.45 6.74
CA PRO A 58 7.14 -10.06 6.31
C PRO A 58 6.56 -9.97 4.91
N ILE A 59 5.70 -8.99 4.70
CA ILE A 59 5.07 -8.76 3.40
C ILE A 59 4.96 -7.26 3.12
N ILE A 60 5.13 -6.88 1.87
CA ILE A 60 4.89 -5.52 1.39
C ILE A 60 4.06 -5.58 0.12
N ILE A 61 3.11 -4.67 0.00
CA ILE A 61 2.34 -4.40 -1.20
C ILE A 61 2.45 -2.93 -1.57
N VAL A 62 2.52 -2.63 -2.88
CA VAL A 62 2.61 -1.29 -3.43
C VAL A 62 1.56 -1.04 -4.50
N HIS A 63 1.17 0.22 -4.70
CA HIS A 63 0.39 0.66 -5.86
C HIS A 63 1.02 1.89 -6.50
N GLY A 64 0.89 2.00 -7.82
CA GLY A 64 1.40 3.11 -8.62
C GLY A 64 0.31 3.99 -9.25
N GLY A 65 -0.88 3.96 -8.64
CA GLY A 65 -1.98 4.81 -9.04
C GLY A 65 -3.09 4.10 -9.82
N ALA A 66 -4.32 4.54 -9.55
CA ALA A 66 -5.55 4.08 -10.21
C ALA A 66 -6.03 5.14 -11.21
N GLY A 67 -6.48 4.69 -12.41
CA GLY A 67 -6.98 5.57 -13.45
C GLY A 67 -7.03 5.05 -14.87
N ASP A 68 -7.11 5.96 -15.85
CA ASP A 68 -7.10 5.65 -17.27
C ASP A 68 -5.66 5.62 -17.81
N ILE A 69 -4.86 4.67 -17.32
CA ILE A 69 -3.45 4.52 -17.70
C ILE A 69 -3.37 4.10 -19.17
N PRO A 70 -2.71 4.89 -20.08
CA PRO A 70 -2.61 4.54 -21.48
C PRO A 70 -1.66 3.36 -21.73
N ASP A 71 -1.89 2.60 -22.82
CA ASP A 71 -1.13 1.40 -23.14
C ASP A 71 0.37 1.64 -23.22
N GLY A 72 0.80 2.78 -23.75
CA GLY A 72 2.21 3.16 -23.85
C GLY A 72 2.93 3.33 -22.49
N ARG A 73 2.18 3.45 -21.38
CA ARG A 73 2.72 3.58 -20.01
C ARG A 73 2.66 2.30 -19.20
N VAL A 74 1.93 1.29 -19.66
CA VAL A 74 1.71 0.04 -18.92
C VAL A 74 3.03 -0.63 -18.54
N LYS A 75 3.95 -0.79 -19.53
CA LYS A 75 5.25 -1.43 -19.28
C LYS A 75 6.07 -0.67 -18.24
N GLY A 76 6.21 0.65 -18.38
CA GLY A 76 6.98 1.47 -17.42
C GLY A 76 6.42 1.38 -16.00
N LYS A 77 5.08 1.42 -15.85
CA LYS A 77 4.45 1.25 -14.55
C LYS A 77 4.67 -0.13 -13.95
N LEU A 78 4.54 -1.20 -14.72
CA LEU A 78 4.78 -2.56 -14.21
C LEU A 78 6.25 -2.77 -13.82
N ASP A 79 7.19 -2.27 -14.61
CA ASP A 79 8.62 -2.33 -14.28
C ASP A 79 8.93 -1.54 -13.00
N GLY A 80 8.41 -0.32 -12.88
CA GLY A 80 8.54 0.50 -11.68
C GLY A 80 7.89 -0.12 -10.44
N MET A 81 6.75 -0.82 -10.57
CA MET A 81 6.14 -1.55 -9.45
C MET A 81 7.07 -2.64 -8.91
N LYS A 82 7.75 -3.38 -9.80
CA LYS A 82 8.71 -4.41 -9.40
C LYS A 82 9.91 -3.80 -8.66
N VAL A 83 10.41 -2.66 -9.12
CA VAL A 83 11.49 -1.92 -8.43
C VAL A 83 11.04 -1.49 -7.04
N ALA A 84 9.89 -0.85 -6.94
CA ALA A 84 9.36 -0.33 -5.67
C ALA A 84 9.11 -1.43 -4.64
N VAL A 85 8.41 -2.51 -5.02
CA VAL A 85 8.13 -3.62 -4.09
C VAL A 85 9.41 -4.34 -3.66
N THR A 86 10.40 -4.44 -4.56
CA THR A 86 11.71 -5.02 -4.26
C THR A 86 12.49 -4.15 -3.27
N ALA A 87 12.46 -2.83 -3.42
CA ALA A 87 13.13 -1.90 -2.51
C ALA A 87 12.63 -2.07 -1.07
N GLY A 88 11.33 -2.04 -0.86
CA GLY A 88 10.75 -2.25 0.47
C GLY A 88 10.95 -3.68 1.00
N HIS A 89 10.81 -4.71 0.17
CA HIS A 89 11.02 -6.09 0.57
C HIS A 89 12.47 -6.36 1.03
N LYS A 90 13.48 -5.76 0.38
CA LYS A 90 14.88 -5.84 0.80
C LYS A 90 15.09 -5.34 2.24
N ILE A 91 14.38 -4.28 2.65
CA ILE A 91 14.41 -3.77 4.04
C ILE A 91 13.86 -4.83 5.00
N LEU A 92 12.68 -5.37 4.71
CA LEU A 92 12.04 -6.39 5.56
C LEU A 92 12.89 -7.66 5.70
N MET A 93 13.50 -8.14 4.62
CA MET A 93 14.34 -9.34 4.64
C MET A 93 15.63 -9.17 5.40
N LYS A 94 16.12 -7.93 5.57
CA LYS A 94 17.26 -7.59 6.45
C LYS A 94 16.84 -7.38 7.90
N GLY A 95 15.56 -7.59 8.25
CA GLY A 95 15.03 -7.38 9.59
C GLY A 95 14.71 -5.92 9.91
N GLY A 96 14.59 -5.06 8.90
CA GLY A 96 14.17 -3.67 9.04
C GLY A 96 12.66 -3.56 9.34
N SER A 97 12.23 -2.37 9.78
CA SER A 97 10.83 -2.11 10.17
C SER A 97 9.90 -1.99 8.97
N ALA A 98 8.60 -2.22 9.18
CA ALA A 98 7.57 -1.94 8.20
C ALA A 98 7.57 -0.47 7.76
N LEU A 99 7.87 0.45 8.69
CA LEU A 99 7.96 1.88 8.44
C LEU A 99 9.07 2.22 7.42
N ASP A 100 10.29 1.69 7.62
CA ASP A 100 11.40 1.89 6.68
C ASP A 100 11.13 1.22 5.33
N ALA A 101 10.42 0.09 5.33
CA ALA A 101 10.10 -0.64 4.10
C ALA A 101 9.10 0.14 3.21
N VAL A 102 8.04 0.72 3.80
CA VAL A 102 7.09 1.52 3.01
C VAL A 102 7.71 2.82 2.53
N GLU A 103 8.58 3.47 3.33
CA GLU A 103 9.35 4.63 2.89
C GLU A 103 10.21 4.28 1.67
N ALA A 104 11.03 3.23 1.76
CA ALA A 104 11.93 2.83 0.67
C ALA A 104 11.17 2.50 -0.64
N ALA A 105 10.00 1.87 -0.53
CA ALA A 105 9.16 1.57 -1.68
C ALA A 105 8.58 2.85 -2.33
N VAL A 106 8.12 3.80 -1.51
CA VAL A 106 7.56 5.07 -2.01
C VAL A 106 8.66 5.95 -2.59
N VAL A 107 9.85 6.03 -1.96
CA VAL A 107 11.03 6.73 -2.50
C VAL A 107 11.36 6.24 -3.91
N ALA A 108 11.39 4.93 -4.14
CA ALA A 108 11.66 4.38 -5.45
C ALA A 108 10.63 4.82 -6.52
N MET A 109 9.38 5.04 -6.12
CA MET A 109 8.34 5.58 -7.01
C MET A 109 8.42 7.09 -7.18
N GLU A 110 8.89 7.84 -6.18
CA GLU A 110 9.14 9.28 -6.27
C GLU A 110 10.31 9.62 -7.20
N GLU A 111 11.22 8.68 -7.44
CA GLU A 111 12.33 8.82 -8.38
C GLU A 111 11.98 8.49 -9.84
N ASP A 112 10.83 7.86 -10.09
CA ASP A 112 10.41 7.36 -11.41
C ASP A 112 9.31 8.23 -12.02
N GLU A 113 9.57 8.85 -13.18
CA GLU A 113 8.60 9.69 -13.92
C GLU A 113 7.32 8.96 -14.38
N ASN A 114 7.29 7.62 -14.27
CA ASN A 114 6.09 6.85 -14.56
C ASN A 114 5.02 7.00 -13.48
N PHE A 115 5.34 7.59 -12.32
CA PHE A 115 4.41 7.76 -11.20
C PHE A 115 4.15 9.24 -10.90
N ASN A 116 2.99 9.52 -10.32
CA ASN A 116 2.61 10.87 -9.91
C ASN A 116 3.03 11.15 -8.46
N ALA A 117 4.32 11.19 -8.24
CA ALA A 117 4.95 11.53 -6.97
C ALA A 117 6.40 11.96 -7.25
N GLY A 118 7.01 12.76 -6.41
CA GLY A 118 8.39 13.20 -6.61
C GLY A 118 8.62 13.81 -8.01
N TYR A 119 9.60 13.27 -8.73
CA TYR A 119 9.98 13.71 -10.08
C TYR A 119 8.86 13.58 -11.14
N GLY A 120 7.95 12.60 -10.99
CA GLY A 120 6.84 12.39 -11.92
C GLY A 120 5.57 13.19 -11.60
N SER A 121 5.61 14.08 -10.61
CA SER A 121 4.44 14.82 -10.14
C SER A 121 3.79 15.67 -11.22
N VAL A 122 2.46 15.65 -11.25
CA VAL A 122 1.65 16.56 -12.08
C VAL A 122 1.74 18.01 -11.61
N LEU A 123 1.35 18.95 -12.46
CA LEU A 123 1.54 20.36 -12.24
C LEU A 123 0.24 21.08 -11.83
N THR A 124 0.40 22.13 -11.03
CA THR A 124 -0.66 23.12 -10.74
C THR A 124 -1.02 23.92 -12.00
N LEU A 125 -2.10 24.71 -11.95
CA LEU A 125 -2.44 25.68 -13.01
C LEU A 125 -1.34 26.69 -13.32
N ARG A 126 -0.36 26.87 -12.43
CA ARG A 126 0.80 27.76 -12.65
C ARG A 126 2.01 27.03 -13.22
N GLY A 127 1.90 25.72 -13.50
CA GLY A 127 3.04 24.93 -13.98
C GLY A 127 4.05 24.58 -12.91
N GLU A 128 3.68 24.63 -11.64
CA GLU A 128 4.54 24.32 -10.50
C GLU A 128 4.22 22.93 -9.94
N VAL A 129 5.23 22.24 -9.39
CA VAL A 129 5.04 21.03 -8.58
C VAL A 129 4.66 21.42 -7.15
N GLU A 130 3.57 20.84 -6.63
CA GLU A 130 3.18 20.87 -5.22
C GLU A 130 2.83 19.46 -4.80
N MET A 131 3.54 18.90 -3.82
CA MET A 131 3.42 17.50 -3.43
C MET A 131 2.85 17.34 -2.03
N GLU A 132 2.32 16.15 -1.80
CA GLU A 132 1.74 15.74 -0.52
C GLU A 132 2.21 14.32 -0.22
N ALA A 133 2.49 14.03 1.04
CA ALA A 133 2.79 12.68 1.49
C ALA A 133 2.34 12.45 2.94
N SER A 134 2.03 11.21 3.26
CA SER A 134 1.82 10.75 4.63
C SER A 134 2.36 9.35 4.85
N ILE A 135 2.79 9.10 6.08
CA ILE A 135 3.24 7.80 6.55
C ILE A 135 2.68 7.57 7.95
N MET A 136 2.20 6.35 8.22
CA MET A 136 1.58 6.00 9.49
C MET A 136 2.13 4.68 10.02
N ARG A 137 2.42 4.65 11.32
CA ARG A 137 2.86 3.48 12.06
C ARG A 137 1.71 2.90 12.87
N GLY A 138 1.38 1.61 12.64
CA GLY A 138 0.23 0.95 13.26
C GLY A 138 0.38 0.66 14.75
N GLN A 139 1.61 0.54 15.24
CA GLN A 139 1.93 0.18 16.63
C GLN A 139 1.35 1.17 17.66
N ASP A 140 1.38 2.44 17.35
CA ASP A 140 0.99 3.53 18.26
C ASP A 140 0.11 4.58 17.59
N LEU A 141 -0.32 4.31 16.36
CA LEU A 141 -1.10 5.20 15.50
C LEU A 141 -0.38 6.54 15.19
N ASN A 142 0.93 6.60 15.40
CA ASN A 142 1.71 7.79 15.08
C ASN A 142 1.78 8.00 13.57
N VAL A 143 1.73 9.26 13.19
CA VAL A 143 1.66 9.68 11.81
C VAL A 143 2.57 10.88 11.55
N GLY A 144 3.14 10.92 10.36
CA GLY A 144 3.77 12.12 9.81
C GLY A 144 3.20 12.40 8.43
N GLY A 145 2.90 13.68 8.19
CA GLY A 145 2.40 14.13 6.90
C GLY A 145 2.99 15.46 6.51
N VAL A 146 3.06 15.68 5.19
CA VAL A 146 3.45 16.97 4.62
C VAL A 146 2.54 17.35 3.47
N THR A 147 2.28 18.65 3.33
CA THR A 147 1.47 19.21 2.24
C THR A 147 2.18 20.37 1.58
N LEU A 148 1.85 20.60 0.31
CA LEU A 148 2.36 21.75 -0.45
C LEU A 148 3.90 21.80 -0.48
N VAL A 149 4.52 20.61 -0.51
CA VAL A 149 5.98 20.48 -0.59
C VAL A 149 6.44 20.81 -2.00
N LYS A 150 7.43 21.70 -2.08
CA LYS A 150 8.15 22.08 -3.31
C LYS A 150 9.63 21.85 -3.09
N GLU A 151 10.42 21.81 -4.16
CA GLU A 151 11.88 21.81 -4.09
C GLU A 151 12.53 20.61 -3.36
N PHE A 152 11.79 19.54 -3.05
CA PHE A 152 12.33 18.31 -2.44
C PHE A 152 11.87 17.10 -3.22
N LEU A 153 12.81 16.20 -3.56
CA LEU A 153 12.51 15.01 -4.39
C LEU A 153 11.64 14.01 -3.63
N HIS A 154 11.86 13.85 -2.31
CA HIS A 154 11.23 12.82 -1.48
C HIS A 154 10.34 13.41 -0.38
N PRO A 155 9.10 13.85 -0.69
CA PRO A 155 8.16 14.29 0.33
C PRO A 155 7.84 13.21 1.36
N ILE A 156 7.89 11.91 0.99
CA ILE A 156 7.66 10.81 1.95
C ILE A 156 8.71 10.76 3.05
N SER A 157 9.98 11.03 2.72
CA SER A 157 11.06 11.06 3.72
C SER A 157 10.94 12.24 4.68
N ILE A 158 10.41 13.37 4.20
CA ILE A 158 10.09 14.51 5.08
C ILE A 158 8.92 14.14 6.00
N ALA A 159 7.88 13.49 5.47
CA ALA A 159 6.75 12.98 6.27
C ALA A 159 7.22 11.97 7.34
N HIS A 160 8.14 11.06 6.99
CA HIS A 160 8.75 10.15 7.95
C HIS A 160 9.49 10.90 9.07
N LYS A 161 10.24 11.96 8.74
CA LYS A 161 10.89 12.82 9.75
C LYS A 161 9.89 13.57 10.62
N VAL A 162 8.75 14.00 10.07
CA VAL A 162 7.67 14.59 10.88
C VAL A 162 7.18 13.61 11.92
N LEU A 163 6.96 12.32 11.54
CA LEU A 163 6.55 11.27 12.46
C LEU A 163 7.59 11.02 13.56
N MET A 164 8.88 10.95 13.19
CA MET A 164 9.94 10.51 14.11
C MET A 164 10.47 11.64 15.00
N ASP A 165 10.56 12.86 14.49
CA ASP A 165 11.36 13.93 15.08
C ASP A 165 10.52 15.18 15.44
N SER A 166 9.18 15.07 15.41
CA SER A 166 8.32 16.17 15.79
C SER A 166 7.10 15.72 16.63
N PRO A 167 6.49 16.62 17.43
CA PRO A 167 5.24 16.32 18.12
C PRO A 167 4.00 16.52 17.21
N HIS A 168 4.19 16.88 15.95
CA HIS A 168 3.13 17.22 15.02
C HIS A 168 2.81 16.06 14.09
N SER A 169 1.56 15.94 13.69
CA SER A 169 1.12 14.92 12.72
C SER A 169 1.19 15.40 11.28
N LEU A 170 1.12 16.71 11.03
CA LEU A 170 1.02 17.27 9.69
C LEU A 170 1.64 18.67 9.63
N LEU A 171 2.55 18.90 8.69
CA LEU A 171 3.14 20.20 8.38
C LEU A 171 2.83 20.59 6.93
N GLY A 172 2.68 21.89 6.65
CA GLY A 172 2.32 22.36 5.32
C GLY A 172 3.11 23.56 4.83
N GLY A 173 3.29 23.64 3.51
CA GLY A 173 3.85 24.80 2.82
C GLY A 173 5.20 25.23 3.34
N GLU A 174 5.35 26.51 3.67
CA GLU A 174 6.61 27.09 4.18
C GLU A 174 7.04 26.41 5.48
N GLY A 175 6.11 26.04 6.36
CA GLY A 175 6.43 25.33 7.61
C GLY A 175 7.05 23.95 7.36
N ALA A 176 6.54 23.19 6.40
CA ALA A 176 7.13 21.93 5.99
C ALA A 176 8.53 22.11 5.38
N LYS A 177 8.74 23.16 4.58
CA LYS A 177 10.04 23.52 4.01
C LYS A 177 11.06 23.86 5.10
N LEU A 178 10.72 24.71 6.04
CA LEU A 178 11.61 25.08 7.17
C LEU A 178 11.99 23.85 8.01
N PHE A 179 11.03 22.99 8.30
CA PHE A 179 11.29 21.74 9.01
C PHE A 179 12.23 20.82 8.21
N ALA A 180 12.00 20.66 6.90
CA ALA A 180 12.87 19.84 6.04
C ALA A 180 14.31 20.37 6.05
N LEU A 181 14.50 21.68 5.90
CA LEU A 181 15.83 22.30 5.97
C LEU A 181 16.50 22.09 7.33
N GLU A 182 15.77 22.25 8.44
CA GLU A 182 16.27 21.98 9.80
C GLU A 182 16.71 20.53 9.97
N LYS A 183 15.98 19.57 9.36
CA LYS A 183 16.33 18.14 9.38
C LYS A 183 17.41 17.74 8.36
N GLY A 184 17.99 18.70 7.64
CA GLY A 184 19.13 18.49 6.75
C GLY A 184 18.76 18.06 5.34
N PHE A 185 17.48 18.09 4.95
CA PHE A 185 17.09 17.88 3.55
C PHE A 185 17.60 19.01 2.68
N LYS A 186 18.10 18.67 1.51
CA LYS A 186 18.64 19.66 0.56
C LYS A 186 17.59 19.96 -0.49
N PRO A 187 17.22 21.25 -0.67
CA PRO A 187 16.33 21.64 -1.75
C PRO A 187 17.02 21.46 -3.10
N ILE A 188 16.26 21.13 -4.11
CA ILE A 188 16.67 21.05 -5.52
C ILE A 188 15.95 22.12 -6.31
N PRO A 189 16.50 22.57 -7.48
CA PRO A 189 15.80 23.51 -8.33
C PRO A 189 14.40 23.01 -8.67
N PRO A 190 13.34 23.83 -8.52
CA PRO A 190 11.96 23.40 -8.74
C PRO A 190 11.73 22.79 -10.13
N GLU A 191 12.45 23.28 -11.14
CA GLU A 191 12.37 22.82 -12.53
C GLU A 191 12.86 21.37 -12.69
N SER A 192 13.74 20.89 -11.79
CA SER A 192 14.27 19.52 -11.82
C SER A 192 13.19 18.46 -11.53
N LEU A 193 12.08 18.85 -10.90
CA LEU A 193 10.94 17.97 -10.61
C LEU A 193 9.92 17.89 -11.76
N ILE A 194 10.07 18.74 -12.79
CA ILE A 194 9.10 18.88 -13.87
C ILE A 194 9.48 17.94 -15.02
N SER A 195 8.80 16.81 -15.13
CA SER A 195 8.96 15.90 -16.28
C SER A 195 8.27 16.42 -17.53
N GLU A 196 8.74 15.98 -18.70
CA GLU A 196 8.09 16.29 -19.98
C GLU A 196 6.66 15.72 -20.05
N ASN A 197 6.41 14.60 -19.39
CA ASN A 197 5.06 14.03 -19.28
C ASN A 197 4.11 14.94 -18.49
N ALA A 198 4.59 15.55 -17.39
CA ALA A 198 3.81 16.49 -16.60
C ALA A 198 3.46 17.79 -17.35
N LYS A 199 4.42 18.33 -18.13
CA LYS A 199 4.18 19.49 -19.01
C LYS A 199 3.07 19.19 -20.02
N ARG A 200 3.20 18.08 -20.76
CA ARG A 200 2.20 17.65 -21.75
C ARG A 200 0.82 17.41 -21.11
N ALA A 201 0.78 16.86 -19.91
CA ALA A 201 -0.48 16.66 -19.17
C ALA A 201 -1.15 17.99 -18.83
N LEU A 202 -0.38 18.99 -18.37
CA LEU A 202 -0.90 20.34 -18.10
C LEU A 202 -1.37 21.04 -19.38
N GLU A 203 -0.60 21.01 -20.49
CA GLU A 203 -0.97 21.60 -21.77
C GLU A 203 -2.30 21.03 -22.28
N ARG A 204 -2.50 19.71 -22.20
CA ARG A 204 -3.76 19.08 -22.56
C ARG A 204 -4.90 19.53 -21.68
N PHE A 205 -4.67 19.59 -20.35
CA PHE A 205 -5.66 20.08 -19.39
C PHE A 205 -6.09 21.52 -19.72
N LEU A 206 -5.15 22.41 -19.98
CA LEU A 206 -5.44 23.81 -20.36
C LEU A 206 -6.20 23.94 -21.68
N LYS A 207 -5.93 23.03 -22.63
CA LYS A 207 -6.56 23.03 -23.95
C LYS A 207 -7.99 22.51 -23.92
N HIS A 208 -8.29 21.50 -23.10
CA HIS A 208 -9.56 20.80 -23.07
C HIS A 208 -10.48 21.16 -21.89
N GLY A 209 -9.96 21.88 -20.88
CA GLY A 209 -10.75 22.61 -19.89
C GLY A 209 -11.60 21.79 -18.90
N GLU A 210 -11.24 20.54 -18.64
CA GLU A 210 -12.03 19.69 -17.75
C GLU A 210 -11.52 19.72 -16.30
N PHE A 211 -12.12 20.57 -15.48
CA PHE A 211 -11.87 20.60 -14.03
C PHE A 211 -12.50 19.38 -13.32
N GLY A 212 -11.79 18.86 -12.33
CA GLY A 212 -12.35 17.90 -11.36
C GLY A 212 -12.27 16.43 -11.74
N ARG A 213 -11.61 16.08 -12.84
CA ARG A 213 -11.28 14.70 -13.16
C ARG A 213 -9.80 14.45 -12.88
N THR A 214 -9.49 13.40 -12.14
CA THR A 214 -8.11 13.00 -11.83
C THR A 214 -7.36 12.53 -13.07
N GLU A 215 -8.11 12.18 -14.14
CA GLU A 215 -7.60 11.37 -15.22
C GLU A 215 -8.40 11.57 -16.50
N ILE A 216 -8.34 12.76 -17.12
CA ILE A 216 -9.01 12.97 -18.38
C ILE A 216 -8.09 13.49 -19.45
N GLY A 217 -7.81 12.56 -20.30
CA GLY A 217 -7.59 12.72 -21.72
C GLY A 217 -8.57 11.85 -22.49
N PRO A 218 -8.60 11.86 -23.83
CA PRO A 218 -9.11 10.76 -24.64
C PRO A 218 -8.56 9.44 -24.09
N LYS A 219 -9.27 8.33 -24.28
CA LYS A 219 -8.93 6.98 -23.73
C LYS A 219 -7.46 6.55 -23.82
N ASP A 220 -6.66 7.25 -24.58
CA ASP A 220 -5.24 6.94 -24.84
C ASP A 220 -4.22 7.84 -24.09
N GLU A 221 -4.65 8.78 -23.23
CA GLU A 221 -3.78 9.80 -22.64
C GLU A 221 -3.99 10.09 -21.15
N GLY A 222 -4.34 9.06 -20.38
CA GLY A 222 -4.75 9.16 -18.98
C GLY A 222 -3.73 9.75 -18.02
N GLY A 223 -4.23 10.27 -16.91
CA GLY A 223 -3.44 10.78 -15.79
C GLY A 223 -2.68 9.70 -15.03
N VAL A 224 -1.71 10.11 -14.21
CA VAL A 224 -0.98 9.24 -13.29
C VAL A 224 -1.55 9.43 -11.89
N GLY A 225 -1.96 8.33 -11.24
CA GLY A 225 -2.52 8.35 -9.88
C GLY A 225 -1.44 8.37 -8.81
N THR A 226 -1.86 8.63 -7.59
CA THR A 226 -1.09 8.57 -6.34
C THR A 226 -0.33 7.26 -6.16
N VAL A 227 0.85 7.26 -5.53
CA VAL A 227 1.59 6.05 -5.17
C VAL A 227 1.47 5.71 -3.69
N GLY A 228 1.62 4.43 -3.34
CA GLY A 228 1.63 4.06 -1.94
C GLY A 228 2.11 2.65 -1.68
N ALA A 229 2.36 2.37 -0.40
CA ALA A 229 2.84 1.09 0.10
C ALA A 229 2.20 0.75 1.45
N VAL A 230 2.00 -0.55 1.70
CA VAL A 230 1.60 -1.09 3.00
C VAL A 230 2.50 -2.29 3.31
N ALA A 231 3.04 -2.37 4.51
CA ALA A 231 3.92 -3.46 4.91
C ALA A 231 3.61 -4.00 6.31
N ILE A 232 3.96 -5.27 6.52
CA ILE A 232 4.07 -5.92 7.83
C ILE A 232 5.49 -6.43 7.97
N ASP A 233 6.14 -6.16 9.09
CA ASP A 233 7.47 -6.67 9.40
C ASP A 233 7.45 -8.01 10.15
N SER A 234 8.64 -8.54 10.45
CA SER A 234 8.79 -9.83 11.16
C SER A 234 8.30 -9.82 12.61
N GLN A 235 8.03 -8.64 13.16
CA GLN A 235 7.47 -8.45 14.51
C GLN A 235 5.94 -8.32 14.48
N GLY A 236 5.34 -8.23 13.28
CA GLY A 236 3.92 -8.03 13.08
C GLY A 236 3.49 -6.56 13.12
N HIS A 237 4.45 -5.62 13.13
CA HIS A 237 4.13 -4.20 13.03
C HIS A 237 3.76 -3.81 11.60
N ILE A 238 2.76 -2.96 11.49
CA ILE A 238 2.19 -2.50 10.23
C ILE A 238 2.53 -1.04 9.99
N ALA A 239 2.85 -0.70 8.75
CA ALA A 239 2.98 0.67 8.30
C ALA A 239 2.31 0.86 6.94
N ALA A 240 1.83 2.08 6.70
CA ALA A 240 1.29 2.52 5.42
C ALA A 240 1.89 3.87 5.04
N ALA A 241 2.15 4.07 3.74
CA ALA A 241 2.68 5.31 3.20
C ALA A 241 2.02 5.64 1.86
N THR A 242 1.78 6.92 1.62
CA THR A 242 1.17 7.42 0.39
C THR A 242 1.82 8.74 -0.01
N SER A 243 2.10 8.94 -1.32
CA SER A 243 2.71 10.17 -1.85
C SER A 243 2.09 10.55 -3.19
N THR A 244 1.98 11.84 -3.47
CA THR A 244 1.35 12.33 -4.71
C THR A 244 1.75 13.74 -5.10
N GLY A 245 1.72 14.01 -6.42
CA GLY A 245 1.63 15.36 -6.98
C GLY A 245 0.20 15.88 -7.10
N GLY A 246 -0.82 15.10 -6.71
CA GLY A 246 -2.23 15.47 -6.79
C GLY A 246 -2.83 15.34 -8.19
N MET A 247 -3.63 16.31 -8.60
CA MET A 247 -4.35 16.35 -9.88
C MET A 247 -3.69 17.29 -10.88
N SER A 248 -3.66 16.91 -12.16
CA SER A 248 -3.21 17.80 -13.24
C SER A 248 -4.06 19.08 -13.27
N GLY A 249 -3.41 20.23 -13.34
CA GLY A 249 -4.09 21.52 -13.38
C GLY A 249 -4.80 21.90 -12.09
N LYS A 250 -4.45 21.30 -10.95
CA LYS A 250 -4.99 21.67 -9.65
C LYS A 250 -4.75 23.15 -9.32
N ALA A 251 -5.62 23.75 -8.54
CA ALA A 251 -5.38 25.08 -7.99
C ALA A 251 -4.13 25.07 -7.10
N VAL A 252 -3.37 26.16 -7.09
CA VAL A 252 -2.28 26.37 -6.13
C VAL A 252 -2.82 26.27 -4.73
N GLY A 253 -2.18 25.46 -3.87
CA GLY A 253 -2.63 25.25 -2.50
C GLY A 253 -3.71 24.17 -2.33
N ARG A 254 -4.12 23.47 -3.40
CA ARG A 254 -5.04 22.32 -3.28
C ARG A 254 -4.37 21.19 -2.55
N ILE A 255 -5.03 20.66 -1.55
CA ILE A 255 -4.64 19.48 -0.77
C ILE A 255 -5.69 18.39 -0.98
N GLY A 256 -5.23 17.17 -1.33
CA GLY A 256 -6.08 16.01 -1.56
C GLY A 256 -6.23 15.11 -0.33
N ASP A 257 -6.55 13.85 -0.61
CA ASP A 257 -6.74 12.78 0.39
C ASP A 257 -5.43 12.25 0.99
N THR A 258 -4.34 12.29 0.22
CA THR A 258 -3.05 11.65 0.54
C THR A 258 -2.52 12.01 1.94
N PRO A 259 -2.47 13.29 2.37
CA PRO A 259 -1.98 13.66 3.70
C PRO A 259 -3.04 13.54 4.79
N GLN A 260 -4.27 13.20 4.44
CA GLN A 260 -5.41 13.12 5.36
C GLN A 260 -5.55 11.69 5.89
N ILE A 261 -5.16 11.49 7.14
CA ILE A 261 -5.23 10.17 7.79
C ILE A 261 -6.69 9.69 7.88
N GLY A 262 -6.88 8.41 7.51
CA GLY A 262 -8.21 7.83 7.35
C GLY A 262 -8.81 8.01 5.96
N SER A 263 -8.25 8.89 5.12
CA SER A 263 -8.66 9.07 3.73
C SER A 263 -7.67 8.38 2.78
N GLY A 264 -6.45 8.90 2.65
CA GLY A 264 -5.41 8.39 1.77
C GLY A 264 -4.58 7.27 2.37
N THR A 265 -4.40 7.29 3.69
CA THR A 265 -3.47 6.40 4.42
C THR A 265 -4.07 6.03 5.76
N TYR A 266 -3.92 4.75 6.17
CA TYR A 266 -4.20 4.30 7.54
C TYR A 266 -3.38 3.06 7.88
N ALA A 267 -2.94 2.94 9.14
CA ALA A 267 -2.30 1.73 9.67
C ALA A 267 -2.65 1.54 11.15
N ASP A 268 -2.96 0.29 11.53
CA ASP A 268 -3.24 -0.15 12.90
C ASP A 268 -2.81 -1.62 13.04
N ASP A 269 -1.88 -1.91 13.96
CA ASP A 269 -1.36 -3.27 14.18
C ASP A 269 -2.46 -4.25 14.63
N HIS A 270 -3.53 -3.75 15.22
CA HIS A 270 -4.65 -4.60 15.64
C HIS A 270 -5.56 -5.03 14.49
N ILE A 271 -5.51 -4.36 13.33
CA ILE A 271 -6.45 -4.55 12.23
C ILE A 271 -5.71 -4.77 10.91
N GLY A 272 -4.93 -3.78 10.45
CA GLY A 272 -4.27 -3.79 9.15
C GLY A 272 -3.82 -2.41 8.68
N GLY A 273 -3.39 -2.33 7.42
CA GLY A 273 -2.97 -1.08 6.78
C GLY A 273 -3.59 -0.90 5.40
N VAL A 274 -3.75 0.36 4.99
CA VAL A 274 -4.40 0.76 3.73
C VAL A 274 -3.69 1.95 3.12
N SER A 275 -3.48 1.93 1.79
CA SER A 275 -3.17 3.10 0.98
C SER A 275 -4.15 3.21 -0.18
N THR A 276 -4.65 4.41 -0.46
CA THR A 276 -5.68 4.66 -1.48
C THR A 276 -5.18 5.57 -2.59
N THR A 277 -5.85 5.51 -3.74
CA THR A 277 -5.55 6.30 -4.94
C THR A 277 -6.82 6.56 -5.75
N GLY A 278 -6.86 7.62 -6.57
CA GLY A 278 -8.01 7.94 -7.43
C GLY A 278 -8.49 9.38 -7.26
N HIS A 279 -9.81 9.59 -7.25
CA HIS A 279 -10.37 10.95 -7.11
C HIS A 279 -10.28 11.45 -5.66
N GLY A 280 -9.26 12.27 -5.38
CA GLY A 280 -8.89 12.69 -4.03
C GLY A 280 -10.01 13.31 -3.21
N GLU A 281 -10.82 14.20 -3.81
CA GLU A 281 -11.96 14.85 -3.16
C GLU A 281 -13.07 13.86 -2.77
N SER A 282 -13.24 12.75 -3.51
CA SER A 282 -14.20 11.70 -3.17
C SER A 282 -13.64 10.77 -2.08
N ILE A 283 -12.38 10.39 -2.20
CA ILE A 283 -11.66 9.58 -1.21
C ILE A 283 -11.69 10.31 0.15
N LEU A 284 -11.39 11.61 0.16
CA LEU A 284 -11.41 12.46 1.34
C LEU A 284 -12.81 12.51 1.99
N LYS A 285 -13.85 12.79 1.20
CA LYS A 285 -15.24 12.85 1.71
C LYS A 285 -15.77 11.52 2.23
N TYR A 286 -15.28 10.41 1.66
CA TYR A 286 -15.70 9.06 2.04
C TYR A 286 -14.87 8.50 3.20
N CYS A 287 -13.72 9.09 3.53
CA CYS A 287 -12.72 8.58 4.46
C CYS A 287 -12.34 7.13 4.10
N LEU A 288 -11.94 6.91 2.83
CA LEU A 288 -11.91 5.59 2.21
C LEU A 288 -11.01 4.60 2.95
N ALA A 289 -9.78 5.00 3.33
CA ALA A 289 -8.87 4.12 4.04
C ALA A 289 -9.46 3.66 5.38
N HIS A 290 -10.03 4.56 6.17
CA HIS A 290 -10.67 4.23 7.44
C HIS A 290 -11.95 3.39 7.26
N SER A 291 -12.71 3.60 6.17
CA SER A 291 -13.88 2.78 5.85
C SER A 291 -13.49 1.31 5.60
N ILE A 292 -12.36 1.06 4.91
CA ILE A 292 -11.82 -0.28 4.70
C ILE A 292 -11.42 -0.90 6.06
N ILE A 293 -10.66 -0.17 6.87
CA ILE A 293 -10.23 -0.60 8.22
C ILE A 293 -11.43 -0.97 9.09
N LYS A 294 -12.50 -0.17 9.08
CA LYS A 294 -13.73 -0.46 9.87
C LYS A 294 -14.44 -1.73 9.41
N LEU A 295 -14.44 -2.04 8.11
CA LEU A 295 -14.98 -3.31 7.62
C LEU A 295 -14.12 -4.49 8.10
N MET A 296 -12.79 -4.38 8.06
CA MET A 296 -11.87 -5.41 8.56
C MET A 296 -11.99 -5.61 10.07
N GLU A 297 -12.12 -4.53 10.85
CA GLU A 297 -12.35 -4.58 12.31
C GLU A 297 -13.64 -5.34 12.66
N ASN A 298 -14.65 -5.25 11.80
CA ASN A 298 -15.91 -5.99 11.93
C ASN A 298 -15.85 -7.42 11.37
N GLY A 299 -14.65 -7.94 11.04
CA GLY A 299 -14.43 -9.33 10.64
C GLY A 299 -14.52 -9.60 9.15
N THR A 300 -14.60 -8.58 8.30
CA THR A 300 -14.51 -8.76 6.84
C THR A 300 -13.04 -8.98 6.43
N ASP A 301 -12.75 -9.93 5.56
CA ASP A 301 -11.40 -10.14 5.02
C ASP A 301 -10.90 -8.93 4.21
N ALA A 302 -9.57 -8.79 4.07
CA ALA A 302 -8.95 -7.61 3.48
C ALA A 302 -9.44 -7.33 2.04
N ASN A 303 -9.56 -8.36 1.19
CA ASN A 303 -9.95 -8.17 -0.21
C ASN A 303 -11.43 -7.78 -0.35
N THR A 304 -12.31 -8.42 0.42
CA THR A 304 -13.74 -8.09 0.45
C THR A 304 -13.97 -6.70 1.02
N ALA A 305 -13.28 -6.32 2.11
CA ALA A 305 -13.38 -4.99 2.71
C ALA A 305 -12.96 -3.89 1.73
N THR A 306 -11.82 -4.11 1.03
CA THR A 306 -11.33 -3.20 -0.01
C THR A 306 -12.35 -3.04 -1.14
N THR A 307 -12.88 -4.15 -1.64
CA THR A 307 -13.86 -4.18 -2.72
C THR A 307 -15.16 -3.45 -2.33
N MET A 308 -15.69 -3.73 -1.16
CA MET A 308 -16.93 -3.11 -0.66
C MET A 308 -16.79 -1.59 -0.50
N ALA A 309 -15.70 -1.13 0.11
CA ALA A 309 -15.51 0.29 0.37
C ALA A 309 -15.26 1.09 -0.92
N VAL A 310 -14.40 0.60 -1.83
CA VAL A 310 -14.13 1.25 -3.13
C VAL A 310 -15.40 1.33 -3.96
N ASN A 311 -16.14 0.23 -4.11
CA ASN A 311 -17.41 0.22 -4.86
C ASN A 311 -18.48 1.07 -4.18
N GLY A 312 -18.53 1.08 -2.84
CA GLY A 312 -19.45 1.94 -2.07
C GLY A 312 -19.18 3.42 -2.29
N MET A 313 -17.90 3.83 -2.30
CA MET A 313 -17.52 5.21 -2.64
C MET A 313 -17.91 5.55 -4.08
N THR A 314 -17.58 4.70 -5.04
CA THR A 314 -17.89 4.90 -6.47
C THR A 314 -19.38 5.04 -6.70
N SER A 315 -20.18 4.16 -6.11
CA SER A 315 -21.66 4.20 -6.23
C SER A 315 -22.26 5.47 -5.63
N ARG A 316 -21.71 5.95 -4.51
CA ARG A 316 -22.25 7.12 -3.80
C ARG A 316 -21.81 8.45 -4.39
N LEU A 317 -20.55 8.55 -4.84
CA LEU A 317 -19.93 9.82 -5.25
C LEU A 317 -19.65 9.91 -6.76
N HIS A 318 -19.93 8.83 -7.52
CA HIS A 318 -19.79 8.76 -8.97
C HIS A 318 -18.38 9.08 -9.49
N ASN A 319 -17.36 8.78 -8.70
CA ASN A 319 -15.95 8.90 -9.04
C ASN A 319 -15.21 7.59 -8.74
N THR A 320 -14.06 7.37 -9.40
CA THR A 320 -13.30 6.15 -9.27
C THR A 320 -12.22 6.25 -8.19
N ALA A 321 -11.90 5.12 -7.60
CA ALA A 321 -10.78 4.94 -6.69
C ALA A 321 -10.16 3.54 -6.83
N GLY A 322 -9.02 3.36 -6.17
CA GLY A 322 -8.41 2.08 -5.92
C GLY A 322 -7.76 2.08 -4.54
N ALA A 323 -7.50 0.90 -4.02
CA ALA A 323 -6.80 0.74 -2.76
C ALA A 323 -6.02 -0.58 -2.71
N ILE A 324 -4.94 -0.56 -1.93
CA ILE A 324 -4.22 -1.74 -1.47
C ILE A 324 -4.37 -1.86 0.03
N THR A 325 -4.48 -3.09 0.51
CA THR A 325 -4.74 -3.39 1.92
C THR A 325 -3.93 -4.60 2.37
N LEU A 326 -3.43 -4.56 3.60
CA LEU A 326 -2.92 -5.73 4.31
C LEU A 326 -3.68 -5.89 5.62
N SER A 327 -4.21 -7.08 5.92
CA SER A 327 -4.69 -7.40 7.26
C SER A 327 -3.52 -7.70 8.18
N LYS A 328 -3.73 -7.64 9.50
CA LYS A 328 -2.73 -8.05 10.51
C LYS A 328 -2.25 -9.49 10.36
N ASN A 329 -2.99 -10.32 9.65
CA ASN A 329 -2.66 -11.72 9.38
C ASN A 329 -1.92 -11.90 8.04
N GLY A 330 -1.58 -10.79 7.35
CA GLY A 330 -0.91 -10.80 6.05
C GLY A 330 -1.83 -11.10 4.85
N GLU A 331 -3.16 -11.01 4.99
CA GLU A 331 -4.07 -11.10 3.85
C GLU A 331 -3.97 -9.85 3.00
N VAL A 332 -3.88 -10.03 1.69
CA VAL A 332 -3.80 -8.94 0.71
C VAL A 332 -5.17 -8.62 0.16
N GLY A 333 -5.51 -7.33 0.14
CA GLY A 333 -6.65 -6.79 -0.59
C GLY A 333 -6.18 -5.83 -1.69
N VAL A 334 -6.71 -6.01 -2.91
CA VAL A 334 -6.49 -5.12 -4.05
C VAL A 334 -7.81 -4.93 -4.78
N HIS A 335 -8.26 -3.71 -4.89
CA HIS A 335 -9.43 -3.41 -5.71
C HIS A 335 -9.40 -1.98 -6.24
N PHE A 336 -9.94 -1.77 -7.42
CA PHE A 336 -10.10 -0.47 -8.06
C PHE A 336 -11.34 -0.45 -8.96
N SER A 337 -11.98 0.70 -9.04
CA SER A 337 -13.17 0.96 -9.87
C SER A 337 -12.84 1.78 -11.14
N SER A 338 -11.57 2.17 -11.31
CA SER A 338 -11.04 2.79 -12.54
C SER A 338 -10.73 1.74 -13.60
N ASN A 339 -10.33 2.19 -14.82
CA ASN A 339 -9.96 1.28 -15.90
C ASN A 339 -8.71 0.45 -15.55
N ARG A 340 -7.74 1.03 -14.85
CA ARG A 340 -6.48 0.38 -14.46
C ARG A 340 -6.00 0.85 -13.09
N MET A 341 -5.22 0.01 -12.41
CA MET A 341 -4.40 0.36 -11.25
C MET A 341 -3.15 -0.55 -11.26
N SER A 342 -1.96 0.02 -11.32
CA SER A 342 -0.74 -0.79 -11.18
C SER A 342 -0.49 -1.12 -9.71
N TRP A 343 -0.20 -2.39 -9.43
CA TRP A 343 0.09 -2.88 -8.09
C TRP A 343 1.06 -4.07 -8.12
N ALA A 344 1.77 -4.29 -7.02
CA ALA A 344 2.63 -5.46 -6.84
C ALA A 344 2.82 -5.80 -5.36
N TYR A 345 3.00 -7.08 -5.04
CA TYR A 345 3.47 -7.55 -3.73
C TYR A 345 4.41 -8.73 -3.88
N ILE A 346 5.22 -9.00 -2.83
CA ILE A 346 6.10 -10.17 -2.78
C ILE A 346 5.60 -11.15 -1.72
N ARG A 347 5.44 -12.41 -2.12
CA ARG A 347 5.06 -13.52 -1.25
C ARG A 347 5.68 -14.82 -1.73
N ASP A 348 6.17 -15.64 -0.80
CA ASP A 348 6.70 -17.00 -1.07
C ASP A 348 7.74 -17.04 -2.21
N GLY A 349 8.63 -16.04 -2.25
CA GLY A 349 9.66 -15.93 -3.28
C GLY A 349 9.14 -15.57 -4.68
N GLN A 350 7.96 -14.99 -4.77
CA GLN A 350 7.37 -14.54 -6.02
C GLN A 350 6.95 -13.08 -5.95
N ILE A 351 7.16 -12.34 -7.06
CA ILE A 351 6.53 -11.05 -7.29
C ILE A 351 5.21 -11.30 -7.98
N ILE A 352 4.11 -10.86 -7.35
CA ILE A 352 2.76 -10.94 -7.87
C ILE A 352 2.32 -9.52 -8.20
N TYR A 353 1.85 -9.27 -9.42
CA TYR A 353 1.58 -7.91 -9.89
C TYR A 353 0.49 -7.87 -10.96
N GLY A 354 -0.07 -6.70 -11.19
CA GLY A 354 -1.09 -6.48 -12.21
C GLY A 354 -1.36 -5.00 -12.46
N ILE A 355 -2.18 -4.73 -13.47
CA ILE A 355 -2.60 -3.38 -13.84
C ILE A 355 -4.05 -3.34 -14.35
N ASN A 356 -4.52 -4.34 -15.10
CA ASN A 356 -5.90 -4.42 -15.58
C ASN A 356 -6.78 -5.16 -14.56
N PRO A 357 -8.11 -4.95 -14.58
CA PRO A 357 -9.02 -5.70 -13.72
C PRO A 357 -8.87 -7.21 -13.92
N GLY A 358 -8.69 -7.94 -12.80
CA GLY A 358 -8.55 -9.40 -12.81
C GLY A 358 -7.18 -9.92 -13.23
N GLU A 359 -6.23 -9.07 -13.62
CA GLU A 359 -4.85 -9.49 -13.89
C GLU A 359 -4.13 -9.90 -12.60
N ASN A 360 -3.33 -10.96 -12.74
CA ASN A 360 -2.51 -11.48 -11.65
C ASN A 360 -1.29 -12.20 -12.26
N PHE A 361 -0.28 -11.44 -12.66
CA PHE A 361 0.99 -11.96 -13.14
C PHE A 361 1.83 -12.43 -11.97
N CYS A 362 2.70 -13.41 -12.22
CA CYS A 362 3.60 -13.98 -11.23
C CYS A 362 4.98 -14.22 -11.83
N GLU A 363 6.02 -13.76 -11.15
CA GLU A 363 7.42 -13.96 -11.52
C GLU A 363 8.23 -14.40 -10.29
N THR A 364 9.24 -15.25 -10.50
CA THR A 364 10.16 -15.63 -9.43
C THR A 364 10.94 -14.41 -8.95
N TYR A 365 10.92 -14.17 -7.66
CA TYR A 365 11.75 -13.16 -7.02
C TYR A 365 13.09 -13.76 -6.63
N GLU A 366 14.16 -13.33 -7.27
CA GLU A 366 15.53 -13.65 -6.86
C GLU A 366 16.10 -12.46 -6.10
N PRO A 367 16.30 -12.57 -4.78
CA PRO A 367 16.98 -11.51 -4.05
C PRO A 367 18.40 -11.37 -4.57
N GLU A 368 18.81 -10.16 -4.95
CA GLU A 368 20.20 -9.87 -5.29
C GLU A 368 21.10 -10.28 -4.09
N LYS A 369 22.14 -11.03 -4.39
CA LYS A 369 23.10 -11.60 -3.42
C LYS A 369 23.89 -10.52 -2.69
#